data_6f796f4dc6eaabb1de04ede84b724a8b
#
_entry.id   6f796f4dc6eaabb1de04ede84b724a8b
#
_cell.length_a   1.000
_cell.length_b   1.000
_cell.length_c   1.000
_cell.angle_alpha   90.00
_cell.angle_beta   90.00
_cell.angle_gamma   90.00
#
_symmetry.space_group_name_H-M   'P 1'
#
loop_
_entity.id
_entity.type
_entity.pdbx_description
1 polymer ?
#
loop_
_entity_poly.entity_id
_entity_poly.type
_entity_poly.pdbx_seq_one_letter_code
_entity_poly.pdbx_strand_id
1 'polypeptide(L)'
;MVAYAGFWLRLVAHLLDGFIISVPAIILVVIIFLTTGASAVFKNFPDGHPDPGDAASEAIGIAFFSAIAVFAVLAVVGSWLYYAGFESSSWQATPGKKVLNLYVTDLTGAGVSFGRATGRFFAKWVTQLIPLGIGYILAGITERKQALHDMIASTLVLRR
;
A
#
# COMPACT_ATOMS: atom_id res chain seq x y z
N MET A 1 -23.23 9.16 -19.49
CA MET A 1 -22.37 10.19 -18.92
C MET A 1 -21.31 9.53 -18.06
N VAL A 2 -20.03 9.82 -18.29
CA VAL A 2 -18.95 9.29 -17.45
C VAL A 2 -18.87 10.14 -16.19
N ALA A 3 -18.98 9.52 -15.02
CA ALA A 3 -18.94 10.22 -13.75
C ALA A 3 -17.53 10.13 -13.13
N TYR A 4 -17.00 11.24 -12.63
CA TYR A 4 -15.76 11.26 -11.85
C TYR A 4 -15.99 10.65 -10.46
N ALA A 5 -15.05 9.81 -10.02
CA ALA A 5 -15.11 9.22 -8.68
C ALA A 5 -14.73 10.25 -7.62
N GLY A 6 -15.66 10.55 -6.72
CA GLY A 6 -15.41 11.44 -5.59
C GLY A 6 -14.56 10.81 -4.50
N PHE A 7 -14.19 11.62 -3.50
CA PHE A 7 -13.31 11.23 -2.37
C PHE A 7 -13.78 9.96 -1.65
N TRP A 8 -15.03 9.88 -1.25
CA TRP A 8 -15.55 8.75 -0.45
C TRP A 8 -15.47 7.40 -1.17
N LEU A 9 -15.79 7.35 -2.45
CA LEU A 9 -15.70 6.10 -3.22
C LEU A 9 -14.25 5.62 -3.33
N ARG A 10 -13.29 6.55 -3.47
CA ARG A 10 -11.87 6.22 -3.52
C ARG A 10 -11.35 5.77 -2.17
N LEU A 11 -11.84 6.37 -1.07
CA LEU A 11 -11.50 5.95 0.29
C LEU A 11 -11.96 4.52 0.55
N VAL A 12 -13.21 4.20 0.24
CA VAL A 12 -13.73 2.83 0.39
C VAL A 12 -12.94 1.85 -0.48
N ALA A 13 -12.64 2.19 -1.75
CA ALA A 13 -11.81 1.35 -2.60
C ALA A 13 -10.42 1.10 -1.99
N HIS A 14 -9.80 2.14 -1.42
CA HIS A 14 -8.49 2.02 -0.78
C HIS A 14 -8.53 1.16 0.48
N LEU A 15 -9.60 1.26 1.29
CA LEU A 15 -9.79 0.38 2.45
C LEU A 15 -9.96 -1.09 2.03
N LEU A 16 -10.75 -1.36 0.98
CA LEU A 16 -10.89 -2.71 0.43
C LEU A 16 -9.56 -3.27 -0.07
N ASP A 17 -8.79 -2.49 -0.83
CA ASP A 17 -7.45 -2.87 -1.27
C ASP A 17 -6.52 -3.10 -0.07
N GLY A 18 -6.61 -2.24 0.95
CA GLY A 18 -5.88 -2.39 2.20
C GLY A 18 -6.14 -3.74 2.88
N PHE A 19 -7.39 -4.15 3.00
CA PHE A 19 -7.75 -5.47 3.54
C PHE A 19 -7.20 -6.62 2.68
N ILE A 20 -7.32 -6.52 1.36
CA ILE A 20 -6.81 -7.55 0.43
C ILE A 20 -5.30 -7.75 0.58
N ILE A 21 -4.55 -6.67 0.80
CA ILE A 21 -3.09 -6.73 0.93
C ILE A 21 -2.67 -7.10 2.37
N SER A 22 -3.28 -6.47 3.38
CA SER A 22 -2.82 -6.58 4.77
C SER A 22 -3.16 -7.92 5.41
N VAL A 23 -4.32 -8.50 5.14
CA VAL A 23 -4.74 -9.75 5.80
C VAL A 23 -3.78 -10.91 5.48
N PRO A 24 -3.44 -11.22 4.22
CA PRO A 24 -2.44 -12.25 3.91
C PRO A 24 -1.05 -11.92 4.46
N ALA A 25 -0.66 -10.65 4.43
CA ALA A 25 0.63 -10.21 4.95
C ALA A 25 0.73 -10.42 6.47
N ILE A 26 -0.30 -10.06 7.23
CA ILE A 26 -0.36 -10.27 8.69
C ILE A 26 -0.32 -11.76 9.01
N ILE A 27 -1.11 -12.59 8.32
CA ILE A 27 -1.10 -14.05 8.52
C ILE A 27 0.30 -14.61 8.30
N LEU A 28 0.98 -14.21 7.22
CA LEU A 28 2.34 -14.65 6.92
C LEU A 28 3.33 -14.22 8.01
N VAL A 29 3.27 -12.98 8.47
CA VAL A 29 4.13 -12.45 9.55
C VAL A 29 3.89 -13.22 10.85
N VAL A 30 2.64 -13.49 11.20
CA VAL A 30 2.29 -14.27 12.39
C VAL A 30 2.84 -15.70 12.30
N ILE A 31 2.69 -16.36 11.16
CA ILE A 31 3.25 -17.71 10.94
C ILE A 31 4.77 -17.70 11.10
N ILE A 32 5.46 -16.75 10.45
CA ILE A 32 6.92 -16.62 10.55
C ILE A 32 7.33 -16.36 12.01
N PHE A 33 6.66 -15.45 12.70
CA PHE A 33 6.94 -15.15 14.11
C PHE A 33 6.76 -16.37 15.01
N LEU A 34 5.67 -17.11 14.86
CA LEU A 34 5.40 -18.30 15.66
C LEU A 34 6.39 -19.45 15.38
N THR A 35 6.83 -19.60 14.12
CA THR A 35 7.73 -20.71 13.76
C THR A 35 9.20 -20.42 14.04
N THR A 36 9.64 -19.17 13.86
CA THR A 36 11.06 -18.78 13.99
C THR A 36 11.32 -17.96 15.24
N GLY A 37 10.50 -16.94 15.51
CA GLY A 37 10.71 -16.02 16.63
C GLY A 37 10.50 -16.69 17.98
N ALA A 38 9.38 -17.38 18.16
CA ALA A 38 9.09 -18.08 19.40
C ALA A 38 10.16 -19.15 19.69
N SER A 39 10.54 -19.96 18.68
CA SER A 39 11.56 -21.00 18.85
C SER A 39 12.94 -20.43 19.18
N ALA A 40 13.31 -19.28 18.60
CA ALA A 40 14.58 -18.60 18.90
C ALA A 40 14.61 -18.08 20.36
N VAL A 41 13.50 -17.47 20.81
CA VAL A 41 13.37 -16.98 22.19
C VAL A 41 13.44 -18.14 23.18
N PHE A 42 12.66 -19.20 23.02
CA PHE A 42 12.67 -20.35 23.93
C PHE A 42 14.01 -21.11 23.96
N LYS A 43 14.72 -21.14 22.83
CA LYS A 43 16.02 -21.81 22.75
C LYS A 43 17.15 -21.04 23.45
N ASN A 44 17.14 -19.70 23.34
CA ASN A 44 18.22 -18.87 23.87
C ASN A 44 17.92 -18.31 25.27
N PHE A 45 16.65 -18.27 25.68
CA PHE A 45 16.21 -17.80 27.00
C PHE A 45 15.24 -18.81 27.63
N PRO A 46 15.73 -19.98 28.10
CA PRO A 46 14.87 -21.03 28.68
C PRO A 46 14.11 -20.54 29.91
N ASP A 47 14.67 -19.57 30.65
CA ASP A 47 14.05 -18.96 31.84
C ASP A 47 13.17 -17.73 31.50
N GLY A 48 13.02 -17.41 30.21
CA GLY A 48 12.15 -16.34 29.73
C GLY A 48 12.66 -14.90 29.94
N HIS A 49 13.87 -14.74 30.47
CA HIS A 49 14.46 -13.43 30.73
C HIS A 49 15.72 -13.19 29.88
N PRO A 50 15.66 -12.31 28.86
CA PRO A 50 16.86 -11.87 28.14
C PRO A 50 17.72 -11.00 29.06
N ASP A 51 19.00 -11.33 29.18
CA ASP A 51 19.95 -10.49 29.90
C ASP A 51 20.41 -9.36 28.95
N PRO A 52 20.13 -8.07 29.27
CA PRO A 52 20.57 -6.95 28.43
C PRO A 52 22.08 -6.88 28.37
N GLY A 53 22.68 -7.06 27.20
CA GLY A 53 24.13 -7.06 26.97
C GLY A 53 24.73 -8.45 26.74
N ASP A 54 23.91 -9.51 26.76
CA ASP A 54 24.35 -10.83 26.29
C ASP A 54 24.40 -10.85 24.74
N ALA A 55 25.43 -11.48 24.19
CA ALA A 55 25.60 -11.60 22.73
C ALA A 55 24.40 -12.25 22.02
N ALA A 56 23.67 -13.13 22.71
CA ALA A 56 22.44 -13.71 22.18
C ALA A 56 21.31 -12.69 22.08
N SER A 57 21.15 -11.80 23.04
CA SER A 57 20.15 -10.72 23.04
C SER A 57 20.44 -9.72 21.92
N GLU A 58 21.70 -9.34 21.73
CA GLU A 58 22.12 -8.46 20.63
C GLU A 58 21.87 -9.10 19.26
N ALA A 59 22.22 -10.38 19.09
CA ALA A 59 22.01 -11.11 17.84
C ALA A 59 20.53 -11.22 17.49
N ILE A 60 19.65 -11.48 18.47
CA ILE A 60 18.20 -11.53 18.28
C ILE A 60 17.66 -10.14 17.92
N GLY A 61 18.15 -9.08 18.56
CA GLY A 61 17.79 -7.71 18.25
C GLY A 61 18.14 -7.35 16.79
N ILE A 62 19.37 -7.63 16.37
CA ILE A 62 19.83 -7.40 14.99
C ILE A 62 18.99 -8.19 13.99
N ALA A 63 18.72 -9.47 14.26
CA ALA A 63 17.89 -10.31 13.40
C ALA A 63 16.46 -9.78 13.29
N PHE A 64 15.88 -9.31 14.40
CA PHE A 64 14.53 -8.73 14.42
C PHE A 64 14.44 -7.44 13.60
N PHE A 65 15.37 -6.49 13.80
CA PHE A 65 15.38 -5.26 13.02
C PHE A 65 15.68 -5.51 11.55
N SER A 66 16.57 -6.45 11.24
CA SER A 66 16.84 -6.85 9.84
C SER A 66 15.60 -7.45 9.17
N ALA A 67 14.86 -8.30 9.88
CA ALA A 67 13.63 -8.89 9.38
C ALA A 67 12.56 -7.81 9.11
N ILE A 68 12.41 -6.82 10.02
CA ILE A 68 11.52 -5.68 9.80
C ILE A 68 11.93 -4.88 8.57
N ALA A 69 13.21 -4.59 8.39
CA ALA A 69 13.71 -3.85 7.24
C ALA A 69 13.42 -4.58 5.92
N VAL A 70 13.72 -5.87 5.86
CA VAL A 70 13.40 -6.70 4.68
C VAL A 70 11.90 -6.73 4.42
N PHE A 71 11.08 -6.93 5.47
CA PHE A 71 9.62 -6.92 5.32
C PHE A 71 9.10 -5.57 4.82
N ALA A 72 9.63 -4.46 5.32
CA ALA A 72 9.25 -3.12 4.87
C ALA A 72 9.55 -2.92 3.37
N VAL A 73 10.72 -3.34 2.90
CA VAL A 73 11.09 -3.29 1.47
C VAL A 73 10.13 -4.14 0.64
N LEU A 74 9.87 -5.39 1.06
CA LEU A 74 8.95 -6.29 0.36
C LEU A 74 7.52 -5.73 0.34
N ALA A 75 7.06 -5.11 1.42
CA ALA A 75 5.74 -4.48 1.49
C ALA A 75 5.62 -3.30 0.52
N VAL A 76 6.65 -2.46 0.42
CA VAL A 76 6.68 -1.34 -0.52
C VAL A 76 6.68 -1.85 -1.96
N VAL A 77 7.57 -2.78 -2.28
CA VAL A 77 7.68 -3.35 -3.64
C VAL A 77 6.39 -4.10 -4.02
N GLY A 78 5.86 -4.92 -3.12
CA GLY A 78 4.60 -5.64 -3.33
C GLY A 78 3.41 -4.70 -3.55
N SER A 79 3.29 -3.66 -2.73
CA SER A 79 2.25 -2.64 -2.89
C SER A 79 2.41 -1.87 -4.20
N TRP A 80 3.64 -1.50 -4.57
CA TRP A 80 3.91 -0.86 -5.85
C TRP A 80 3.48 -1.72 -7.03
N LEU A 81 3.92 -2.98 -7.06
CA LEU A 81 3.54 -3.92 -8.14
C LEU A 81 2.04 -4.16 -8.17
N TYR A 82 1.38 -4.28 -7.01
CA TYR A 82 -0.06 -4.42 -6.92
C TYR A 82 -0.78 -3.21 -7.53
N TYR A 83 -0.51 -2.00 -7.05
CA TYR A 83 -1.20 -0.80 -7.55
C TYR A 83 -0.84 -0.49 -9.00
N ALA A 84 0.44 -0.45 -9.36
CA ALA A 84 0.88 -0.11 -10.70
C ALA A 84 0.50 -1.19 -11.72
N GLY A 85 0.62 -2.47 -11.35
CA GLY A 85 0.27 -3.60 -12.21
C GLY A 85 -1.22 -3.63 -12.52
N PHE A 86 -2.09 -3.56 -11.50
CA PHE A 86 -3.54 -3.60 -11.74
C PHE A 86 -4.05 -2.34 -12.44
N GLU A 87 -3.56 -1.15 -12.11
CA GLU A 87 -4.00 0.09 -12.75
C GLU A 87 -3.55 0.19 -14.21
N SER A 88 -2.41 -0.41 -14.60
CA SER A 88 -1.93 -0.48 -15.99
C SER A 88 -2.47 -1.68 -16.79
N SER A 89 -3.14 -2.61 -16.12
CA SER A 89 -3.73 -3.78 -16.78
C SER A 89 -4.99 -3.43 -17.57
N SER A 90 -5.55 -4.43 -18.28
CA SER A 90 -6.85 -4.31 -18.94
C SER A 90 -8.01 -3.98 -17.99
N TRP A 91 -7.83 -4.21 -16.69
CA TRP A 91 -8.81 -3.84 -15.67
C TRP A 91 -8.82 -2.33 -15.38
N GLN A 92 -7.69 -1.67 -15.58
CA GLN A 92 -7.51 -0.25 -15.25
C GLN A 92 -7.88 0.07 -13.79
N ALA A 93 -7.89 -0.92 -12.93
CA ALA A 93 -8.41 -0.83 -11.57
C ALA A 93 -7.77 -1.88 -10.66
N THR A 94 -7.48 -1.51 -9.43
CA THR A 94 -7.23 -2.49 -8.36
C THR A 94 -8.51 -3.28 -8.05
N PRO A 95 -8.42 -4.48 -7.45
CA PRO A 95 -9.59 -5.24 -7.03
C PRO A 95 -10.61 -4.42 -6.22
N GLY A 96 -10.16 -3.64 -5.22
CA GLY A 96 -11.05 -2.78 -4.43
C GLY A 96 -11.76 -1.71 -5.25
N LYS A 97 -11.07 -1.11 -6.22
CA LYS A 97 -11.69 -0.18 -7.17
C LYS A 97 -12.68 -0.87 -8.09
N LYS A 98 -12.35 -2.06 -8.56
CA LYS A 98 -13.20 -2.82 -9.48
C LYS A 98 -14.54 -3.19 -8.86
N VAL A 99 -14.55 -3.57 -7.58
CA VAL A 99 -15.79 -3.86 -6.80
C VAL A 99 -16.73 -2.63 -6.80
N LEU A 100 -16.17 -1.42 -6.77
CA LEU A 100 -16.96 -0.17 -6.78
C LEU A 100 -17.18 0.39 -8.19
N ASN A 101 -16.88 -0.36 -9.25
CA ASN A 101 -16.94 0.06 -10.65
C ASN A 101 -16.09 1.30 -10.95
N LEU A 102 -14.95 1.44 -10.25
CA LEU A 102 -13.98 2.52 -10.48
C LEU A 102 -12.85 2.03 -11.38
N TYR A 103 -12.38 2.91 -12.27
CA TYR A 103 -11.25 2.63 -13.14
C TYR A 103 -10.41 3.88 -13.37
N VAL A 104 -9.12 3.67 -13.65
CA VAL A 104 -8.12 4.72 -13.82
C VAL A 104 -7.83 4.90 -15.30
N THR A 105 -7.85 6.15 -15.75
CA THR A 105 -7.51 6.52 -17.12
C THR A 105 -6.51 7.68 -17.14
N ASP A 106 -5.97 7.95 -18.30
CA ASP A 106 -5.33 9.24 -18.56
C ASP A 106 -6.37 10.35 -18.79
N LEU A 107 -5.90 11.57 -19.11
CA LEU A 107 -6.77 12.72 -19.34
C LEU A 107 -7.64 12.59 -20.61
N THR A 108 -7.29 11.67 -21.52
CA THR A 108 -8.03 11.39 -22.76
C THR A 108 -9.06 10.27 -22.60
N GLY A 109 -9.09 9.61 -21.45
CA GLY A 109 -9.93 8.44 -21.20
C GLY A 109 -9.30 7.09 -21.58
N ALA A 110 -8.05 7.09 -22.08
CA ALA A 110 -7.32 5.88 -22.41
C ALA A 110 -6.71 5.22 -21.15
N GLY A 111 -6.34 3.94 -21.25
CA GLY A 111 -5.67 3.23 -20.17
C GLY A 111 -4.31 3.83 -19.84
N VAL A 112 -3.92 3.75 -18.56
CA VAL A 112 -2.62 4.27 -18.11
C VAL A 112 -1.51 3.25 -18.36
N SER A 113 -0.34 3.74 -18.78
CA SER A 113 0.86 2.90 -18.88
C SER A 113 1.40 2.52 -17.50
N PHE A 114 2.18 1.43 -17.40
CA PHE A 114 2.82 1.01 -16.15
C PHE A 114 3.71 2.13 -15.55
N GLY A 115 4.46 2.86 -16.40
CA GLY A 115 5.29 3.98 -15.94
C GLY A 115 4.46 5.10 -15.33
N ARG A 116 3.31 5.44 -15.92
CA ARG A 116 2.39 6.46 -15.39
C ARG A 116 1.72 5.99 -14.09
N ALA A 117 1.31 4.73 -14.00
CA ALA A 117 0.79 4.12 -12.78
C ALA A 117 1.84 4.08 -11.66
N THR A 118 3.10 3.81 -11.99
CA THR A 118 4.26 3.90 -11.08
C THR A 118 4.45 5.33 -10.56
N GLY A 119 4.49 6.31 -11.45
CA GLY A 119 4.58 7.72 -11.07
C GLY A 119 3.44 8.13 -10.12
N ARG A 120 2.23 7.66 -10.39
CA ARG A 120 1.06 7.87 -9.54
C ARG A 120 1.21 7.22 -8.16
N PHE A 121 1.78 6.01 -8.10
CA PHE A 121 2.04 5.32 -6.84
C PHE A 121 2.99 6.13 -5.95
N PHE A 122 4.12 6.57 -6.48
CA PHE A 122 5.09 7.37 -5.72
C PHE A 122 4.57 8.79 -5.42
N ALA A 123 3.77 9.38 -6.29
CA ALA A 123 3.12 10.66 -6.03
C ALA A 123 2.14 10.60 -4.84
N LYS A 124 1.62 9.42 -4.46
CA LYS A 124 0.85 9.26 -3.23
C LYS A 124 1.69 9.56 -1.98
N TRP A 125 2.98 9.26 -1.99
CA TRP A 125 3.86 9.59 -0.87
C TRP A 125 3.98 11.11 -0.70
N VAL A 126 4.13 11.84 -1.80
CA VAL A 126 4.09 13.32 -1.77
C VAL A 126 2.74 13.80 -1.24
N THR A 127 1.65 13.17 -1.67
CA THR A 127 0.29 13.49 -1.19
C THR A 127 0.13 13.27 0.31
N GLN A 128 0.77 12.24 0.87
CA GLN A 128 0.74 11.91 2.31
C GLN A 128 1.56 12.89 3.16
N LEU A 129 2.60 13.51 2.60
CA LEU A 129 3.39 14.53 3.30
C LEU A 129 2.61 15.82 3.57
N ILE A 130 1.50 16.04 2.87
CA ILE A 130 0.65 17.20 3.08
C ILE A 130 -0.23 16.98 4.33
N PRO A 131 -0.11 17.85 5.34
CA PRO A 131 -0.89 17.73 6.58
C PRO A 131 -2.40 17.66 6.31
N LEU A 132 -3.14 17.05 7.26
CA LEU A 132 -4.60 16.95 7.25
C LEU A 132 -5.19 16.19 6.05
N GLY A 133 -4.35 15.49 5.25
CA GLY A 133 -4.83 14.75 4.08
C GLY A 133 -5.41 15.62 2.96
N ILE A 134 -5.10 16.92 2.94
CA ILE A 134 -5.61 17.88 1.95
C ILE A 134 -5.39 17.38 0.52
N GLY A 135 -4.23 16.74 0.26
CA GLY A 135 -3.92 16.19 -1.06
C GLY A 135 -4.92 15.12 -1.54
N TYR A 136 -5.58 14.40 -0.63
CA TYR A 136 -6.64 13.44 -0.96
C TYR A 136 -8.02 14.12 -1.03
N ILE A 137 -8.27 15.12 -0.16
CA ILE A 137 -9.54 15.86 -0.08
C ILE A 137 -9.79 16.62 -1.41
N LEU A 138 -8.74 17.00 -2.13
CA LEU A 138 -8.85 17.62 -3.46
C LEU A 138 -9.74 16.79 -4.42
N ALA A 139 -9.78 15.46 -4.27
CA ALA A 139 -10.69 14.61 -5.04
C ALA A 139 -12.19 14.84 -4.74
N GLY A 140 -12.51 15.56 -3.66
CA GLY A 140 -13.89 15.97 -3.33
C GLY A 140 -14.25 17.35 -3.88
N ILE A 141 -13.26 18.23 -4.06
CA ILE A 141 -13.45 19.66 -4.28
C ILE A 141 -13.20 20.06 -5.75
N THR A 142 -12.20 19.41 -6.41
CA THR A 142 -11.82 19.78 -7.79
C THR A 142 -12.90 19.39 -8.81
N GLU A 143 -13.02 20.14 -9.90
CA GLU A 143 -13.99 19.89 -10.97
C GLU A 143 -13.91 18.47 -11.55
N ARG A 144 -12.69 17.96 -11.75
CA ARG A 144 -12.42 16.61 -12.28
C ARG A 144 -12.26 15.56 -11.16
N LYS A 145 -12.54 15.95 -9.90
CA LYS A 145 -12.39 15.11 -8.71
C LYS A 145 -11.03 14.40 -8.66
N GLN A 146 -9.94 15.14 -8.92
CA GLN A 146 -8.57 14.67 -8.90
C GLN A 146 -7.94 14.92 -7.54
N ALA A 147 -7.32 13.88 -6.95
CA ALA A 147 -6.40 14.05 -5.84
C ALA A 147 -5.05 14.56 -6.35
N LEU A 148 -4.17 15.03 -5.46
CA LEU A 148 -2.87 15.58 -5.85
C LEU A 148 -2.04 14.59 -6.68
N HIS A 149 -1.96 13.34 -6.26
CA HIS A 149 -1.23 12.30 -7.00
C HIS A 149 -1.83 12.01 -8.38
N ASP A 150 -3.14 12.22 -8.58
CA ASP A 150 -3.77 12.10 -9.90
C ASP A 150 -3.35 13.23 -10.81
N MET A 151 -3.26 14.46 -10.26
CA MET A 151 -2.81 15.63 -10.99
C MET A 151 -1.35 15.49 -11.42
N ILE A 152 -0.47 15.07 -10.51
CA ILE A 152 0.96 14.83 -10.78
C ILE A 152 1.12 13.79 -11.90
N ALA A 153 0.35 12.70 -11.86
CA ALA A 153 0.43 11.62 -12.85
C ALA A 153 -0.42 11.86 -14.10
N SER A 154 -1.15 12.99 -14.18
CA SER A 154 -2.09 13.31 -15.29
C SER A 154 -3.09 12.18 -15.53
N THR A 155 -3.77 11.74 -14.47
CA THR A 155 -4.74 10.64 -14.48
C THR A 155 -6.10 11.07 -13.95
N LEU A 156 -7.14 10.31 -14.31
CA LEU A 156 -8.51 10.45 -13.84
C LEU A 156 -8.97 9.13 -13.21
N VAL A 157 -9.84 9.22 -12.22
CA VAL A 157 -10.56 8.05 -11.71
C VAL A 157 -12.03 8.23 -12.04
N LEU A 158 -12.53 7.32 -12.83
CA LEU A 158 -13.87 7.34 -13.39
C LEU A 158 -14.72 6.22 -12.79
N ARG A 159 -16.03 6.37 -12.84
CA ARG A 159 -17.00 5.36 -12.45
C ARG A 159 -17.82 4.95 -13.66
N ARG A 160 -17.98 3.64 -13.85
CA ARG A 160 -18.92 3.07 -14.83
C ARG A 160 -20.35 3.14 -14.35
#